data_a70509336e9f7247290e100c9cff67d2
#
_entry.id   a70509336e9f7247290e100c9cff67d2
#
_cell.length_a   1.000
_cell.length_b   1.000
_cell.length_c   1.000
_cell.angle_alpha   90.00
_cell.angle_beta   90.00
_cell.angle_gamma   90.00
#
_symmetry.space_group_name_H-M   'P 1'
#
loop_
_entity.id
_entity.type
_entity.pdbx_description
1 polymer ?
#
loop_
_entity_poly.entity_id
_entity_poly.type
_entity_poly.pdbx_seq_one_letter_code
_entity_poly.pdbx_strand_id
1 'polypeptide(L)'
;MTYEKIKLQGIDKEGTEHEYSISDFKGQKIILYFYPKDNTSGCTQEACDFRDNMNRLTPLVTVIGVSPDDIKSHRGFQEKQNLNFILLSDTEHKLAEAFSVWKEKSMYGKKYMGIERSTFLLDENGKLEKEWRKVKVQGHVDEVLGYLTK
;
A
#
# COMPACT_ATOMS: atom_id res chain seq x y z
N MET A 1 7.25 -15.00 10.48
CA MET A 1 7.06 -14.73 9.05
C MET A 1 8.10 -13.77 8.55
N THR A 2 8.53 -13.99 7.36
CA THR A 2 9.70 -13.28 6.82
C THR A 2 9.44 -11.83 6.44
N TYR A 3 8.21 -11.47 6.05
CA TYR A 3 7.91 -10.11 5.58
C TYR A 3 8.06 -9.03 6.65
N GLU A 4 7.91 -9.39 7.93
CA GLU A 4 7.95 -8.42 9.03
C GLU A 4 9.30 -7.71 9.16
N LYS A 5 10.38 -8.36 8.74
CA LYS A 5 11.75 -7.87 8.87
C LYS A 5 12.30 -7.23 7.60
N ILE A 6 11.54 -7.23 6.51
CA ILE A 6 11.96 -6.58 5.27
C ILE A 6 11.99 -5.08 5.50
N LYS A 7 13.15 -4.47 5.24
CA LYS A 7 13.34 -3.02 5.42
C LYS A 7 13.25 -2.33 4.07
N LEU A 8 12.42 -1.31 3.99
CA LEU A 8 12.22 -0.52 2.78
C LEU A 8 12.32 0.97 3.11
N GLN A 9 12.86 1.73 2.16
CA GLN A 9 12.79 3.18 2.24
C GLN A 9 11.36 3.63 1.93
N GLY A 10 10.93 4.68 2.59
CA GLY A 10 9.60 5.23 2.36
C GLY A 10 9.54 6.67 2.81
N ILE A 11 8.39 7.30 2.61
CA ILE A 11 8.14 8.66 3.09
C ILE A 11 6.92 8.67 3.99
N ASP A 12 6.97 9.52 5.02
CA ASP A 12 5.82 9.73 5.89
C ASP A 12 4.85 10.75 5.25
N LYS A 13 3.78 11.08 5.97
CA LYS A 13 2.76 12.00 5.47
C LYS A 13 3.28 13.42 5.20
N GLU A 14 4.46 13.73 5.69
CA GLU A 14 5.11 15.03 5.52
C GLU A 14 6.21 15.00 4.47
N GLY A 15 6.42 13.85 3.83
CA GLY A 15 7.44 13.68 2.80
C GLY A 15 8.84 13.39 3.34
N THR A 16 8.98 13.17 4.64
CA THR A 16 10.28 12.87 5.24
C THR A 16 10.61 11.39 5.01
N GLU A 17 11.82 11.14 4.53
CA GLU A 17 12.29 9.79 4.23
C GLU A 17 12.69 9.05 5.51
N HIS A 18 12.26 7.79 5.62
CA HIS A 18 12.62 6.90 6.71
C HIS A 18 12.81 5.49 6.17
N GLU A 19 13.54 4.66 6.93
CA GLU A 19 13.56 3.23 6.68
C GLU A 19 12.46 2.58 7.53
N TYR A 20 11.63 1.77 6.92
CA TYR A 20 10.49 1.12 7.59
C TYR A 20 10.56 -0.39 7.47
N SER A 21 10.06 -1.08 8.50
CA SER A 21 9.70 -2.50 8.42
C SER A 21 8.32 -2.65 9.07
N ILE A 22 7.62 -3.73 8.74
CA ILE A 22 6.30 -3.97 9.35
C ILE A 22 6.42 -4.14 10.87
N SER A 23 7.54 -4.71 11.34
CA SER A 23 7.79 -4.87 12.78
C SER A 23 7.85 -3.53 13.54
N ASP A 24 8.12 -2.41 12.85
CA ASP A 24 8.13 -1.09 13.49
C ASP A 24 6.73 -0.64 13.94
N PHE A 25 5.68 -1.29 13.45
CA PHE A 25 4.29 -0.91 13.71
C PHE A 25 3.57 -1.84 14.69
N LYS A 26 4.31 -2.66 15.44
CA LYS A 26 3.71 -3.54 16.46
C LYS A 26 2.83 -2.73 17.41
N GLY A 27 1.67 -3.29 17.73
CA GLY A 27 0.68 -2.61 18.55
C GLY A 27 -0.36 -1.84 17.76
N GLN A 28 -0.19 -1.75 16.43
CA GLN A 28 -1.12 -1.07 15.55
C GLN A 28 -1.58 -2.02 14.45
N LYS A 29 -2.84 -1.92 14.07
CA LYS A 29 -3.32 -2.59 12.85
C LYS A 29 -2.87 -1.78 11.65
N ILE A 30 -2.51 -2.48 10.57
CA ILE A 30 -1.99 -1.86 9.34
C ILE A 30 -2.88 -2.24 8.16
N ILE A 31 -3.27 -1.25 7.38
CA ILE A 31 -3.74 -1.47 6.01
C ILE A 31 -2.53 -1.28 5.10
N LEU A 32 -2.09 -2.37 4.48
CA LEU A 32 -0.96 -2.38 3.57
C LEU A 32 -1.52 -2.62 2.17
N TYR A 33 -1.51 -1.60 1.31
CA TYR A 33 -2.05 -1.79 -0.03
C TYR A 33 -0.96 -1.66 -1.08
N PHE A 34 -0.95 -2.63 -2.00
CA PHE A 34 0.00 -2.70 -3.12
C PHE A 34 -0.66 -2.17 -4.37
N TYR A 35 0.03 -1.28 -5.07
CA TYR A 35 -0.45 -0.70 -6.33
C TYR A 35 0.68 -0.65 -7.35
N PRO A 36 0.35 -0.68 -8.67
CA PRO A 36 1.39 -0.84 -9.70
C PRO A 36 2.32 0.35 -9.90
N LYS A 37 1.80 1.58 -9.88
CA LYS A 37 2.63 2.72 -10.28
C LYS A 37 2.01 4.06 -9.89
N ASP A 38 2.85 4.93 -9.32
CA ASP A 38 2.46 6.31 -8.99
C ASP A 38 1.94 7.06 -10.23
N ASN A 39 1.01 7.97 -10.02
CA ASN A 39 0.50 8.89 -11.04
C ASN A 39 -0.26 8.24 -12.21
N THR A 40 -0.61 6.96 -12.12
CA THR A 40 -1.54 6.33 -13.06
C THR A 40 -2.97 6.59 -12.57
N SER A 41 -3.96 6.53 -13.48
CA SER A 41 -5.33 6.93 -13.15
C SER A 41 -5.95 6.09 -12.02
N GLY A 42 -5.85 4.77 -12.09
CA GLY A 42 -6.39 3.89 -11.05
C GLY A 42 -5.68 4.03 -9.73
N CYS A 43 -4.36 4.14 -9.74
CA CYS A 43 -3.57 4.30 -8.52
C CYS A 43 -3.82 5.67 -7.88
N THR A 44 -4.01 6.70 -8.68
CA THR A 44 -4.35 8.03 -8.18
C THR A 44 -5.72 8.01 -7.51
N GLN A 45 -6.71 7.38 -8.14
CA GLN A 45 -8.05 7.28 -7.56
C GLN A 45 -8.03 6.52 -6.24
N GLU A 46 -7.33 5.40 -6.18
CA GLU A 46 -7.22 4.61 -4.96
C GLU A 46 -6.56 5.40 -3.83
N ALA A 47 -5.44 6.07 -4.14
CA ALA A 47 -4.74 6.89 -3.15
C ALA A 47 -5.61 8.02 -2.63
N CYS A 48 -6.36 8.68 -3.52
CA CYS A 48 -7.26 9.77 -3.14
C CYS A 48 -8.43 9.26 -2.29
N ASP A 49 -8.93 8.06 -2.58
CA ASP A 49 -10.00 7.45 -1.78
C ASP A 49 -9.52 7.16 -0.36
N PHE A 50 -8.30 6.65 -0.20
CA PHE A 50 -7.70 6.50 1.13
C PHE A 50 -7.50 7.85 1.81
N ARG A 51 -6.92 8.81 1.09
CA ARG A 51 -6.68 10.17 1.62
C ARG A 51 -7.96 10.80 2.17
N ASP A 52 -9.04 10.72 1.39
CA ASP A 52 -10.29 11.38 1.73
C ASP A 52 -11.02 10.71 2.91
N ASN A 53 -10.65 9.48 3.23
CA ASN A 53 -11.25 8.75 4.35
C ASN A 53 -10.30 8.59 5.54
N MET A 54 -9.17 9.30 5.54
CA MET A 54 -8.15 9.13 6.57
C MET A 54 -8.64 9.50 7.96
N ASN A 55 -9.55 10.48 8.08
CA ASN A 55 -10.15 10.83 9.37
C ASN A 55 -10.94 9.66 9.98
N ARG A 56 -11.49 8.77 9.16
CA ARG A 56 -12.21 7.57 9.62
C ARG A 56 -11.28 6.38 9.81
N LEU A 57 -10.20 6.33 9.03
CA LEU A 57 -9.24 5.21 9.06
C LEU A 57 -8.23 5.34 10.21
N THR A 58 -7.70 6.54 10.43
CA THR A 58 -6.61 6.78 11.40
C THR A 58 -6.91 6.25 12.81
N PRO A 59 -8.13 6.39 13.36
CA PRO A 59 -8.41 5.82 14.68
C PRO A 59 -8.35 4.29 14.72
N LEU A 60 -8.43 3.63 13.58
CA LEU A 60 -8.54 2.17 13.50
C LEU A 60 -7.26 1.50 13.02
N VAL A 61 -6.57 2.11 12.05
CA VAL A 61 -5.44 1.50 11.36
C VAL A 61 -4.42 2.55 10.95
N THR A 62 -3.20 2.09 10.64
CA THR A 62 -2.19 2.87 9.92
C THR A 62 -2.25 2.44 8.46
N VAL A 63 -2.39 3.40 7.54
CA VAL A 63 -2.45 3.10 6.10
C VAL A 63 -1.06 3.25 5.49
N ILE A 64 -0.64 2.25 4.75
CA ILE A 64 0.66 2.22 4.06
C ILE A 64 0.45 1.77 2.63
N GLY A 65 0.83 2.62 1.67
CA GLY A 65 0.83 2.27 0.25
C GLY A 65 2.21 1.76 -0.16
N VAL A 66 2.25 0.76 -1.03
CA VAL A 66 3.50 0.15 -1.50
C VAL A 66 3.46 0.00 -3.01
N SER A 67 4.50 0.49 -3.67
CA SER A 67 4.71 0.25 -5.10
C SER A 67 6.20 0.10 -5.40
N PRO A 68 6.57 -0.34 -6.62
CA PRO A 68 7.98 -0.42 -7.01
C PRO A 68 8.64 0.93 -7.30
N ASP A 69 7.90 2.02 -7.23
CA ASP A 69 8.42 3.36 -7.51
C ASP A 69 9.45 3.79 -6.46
N ASP A 70 10.37 4.69 -6.86
CA ASP A 70 11.39 5.20 -5.96
C ASP A 70 10.87 6.37 -5.12
N ILE A 71 11.72 6.86 -4.20
CA ILE A 71 11.37 7.95 -3.28
C ILE A 71 11.01 9.23 -4.02
N LYS A 72 11.74 9.56 -5.09
CA LYS A 72 11.48 10.77 -5.86
C LYS A 72 10.07 10.72 -6.47
N SER A 73 9.70 9.57 -7.03
CA SER A 73 8.37 9.35 -7.58
C SER A 73 7.29 9.50 -6.51
N HIS A 74 7.50 8.86 -5.36
CA HIS A 74 6.56 8.92 -4.24
C HIS A 74 6.37 10.36 -3.72
N ARG A 75 7.45 11.13 -3.61
CA ARG A 75 7.34 12.54 -3.19
C ARG A 75 6.51 13.35 -4.17
N GLY A 76 6.74 13.16 -5.47
CA GLY A 76 5.95 13.84 -6.49
C GLY A 76 4.47 13.47 -6.42
N PHE A 77 4.19 12.19 -6.26
CA PHE A 77 2.83 11.70 -6.13
C PHE A 77 2.15 12.25 -4.87
N GLN A 78 2.84 12.20 -3.74
CA GLN A 78 2.35 12.74 -2.48
C GLN A 78 2.02 14.23 -2.57
N GLU A 79 2.94 15.03 -3.13
CA GLU A 79 2.75 16.46 -3.27
C GLU A 79 1.58 16.79 -4.20
N LYS A 80 1.53 16.13 -5.35
CA LYS A 80 0.50 16.37 -6.35
C LYS A 80 -0.90 16.06 -5.84
N GLN A 81 -1.04 15.01 -5.05
CA GLN A 81 -2.33 14.52 -4.58
C GLN A 81 -2.59 14.82 -3.09
N ASN A 82 -1.68 15.51 -2.42
CA ASN A 82 -1.80 15.81 -0.97
C ASN A 82 -2.04 14.54 -0.15
N LEU A 83 -1.29 13.48 -0.41
CA LEU A 83 -1.45 12.22 0.30
C LEU A 83 -0.99 12.37 1.75
N ASN A 84 -1.75 11.79 2.67
CA ASN A 84 -1.58 11.96 4.12
C ASN A 84 -1.30 10.64 4.83
N PHE A 85 -0.56 9.75 4.17
CA PHE A 85 -0.19 8.44 4.71
C PHE A 85 1.18 8.03 4.17
N ILE A 86 1.71 6.93 4.70
CA ILE A 86 3.05 6.43 4.37
C ILE A 86 3.05 5.77 2.99
N LEU A 87 4.10 6.05 2.20
CA LEU A 87 4.36 5.36 0.93
C LEU A 87 5.71 4.66 1.03
N LEU A 88 5.75 3.37 0.73
CA LEU A 88 6.99 2.58 0.72
C LEU A 88 7.46 2.30 -0.71
N SER A 89 8.77 2.37 -0.91
CA SER A 89 9.42 2.10 -2.19
C SER A 89 9.97 0.67 -2.18
N ASP A 90 9.25 -0.25 -2.85
CA ASP A 90 9.65 -1.66 -2.95
C ASP A 90 10.31 -1.90 -4.31
N THR A 91 11.42 -1.19 -4.56
CA THR A 91 12.08 -1.17 -5.86
C THR A 91 12.61 -2.53 -6.31
N GLU A 92 12.91 -3.42 -5.36
CA GLU A 92 13.40 -4.77 -5.64
C GLU A 92 12.30 -5.83 -5.50
N HIS A 93 11.05 -5.41 -5.30
CA HIS A 93 9.87 -6.28 -5.23
C HIS A 93 9.92 -7.29 -4.06
N LYS A 94 10.72 -7.02 -3.04
CA LYS A 94 10.88 -7.94 -1.91
C LYS A 94 9.59 -8.13 -1.13
N LEU A 95 8.93 -7.03 -0.79
CA LEU A 95 7.68 -7.10 -0.05
C LEU A 95 6.55 -7.65 -0.94
N ALA A 96 6.51 -7.23 -2.21
CA ALA A 96 5.54 -7.72 -3.18
C ALA A 96 5.64 -9.24 -3.35
N GLU A 97 6.85 -9.77 -3.42
CA GLU A 97 7.06 -11.22 -3.52
C GLU A 97 6.61 -11.93 -2.24
N ALA A 98 6.93 -11.36 -1.07
CA ALA A 98 6.55 -11.95 0.21
C ALA A 98 5.02 -12.06 0.36
N PHE A 99 4.27 -11.12 -0.21
CA PHE A 99 2.79 -11.15 -0.18
C PHE A 99 2.18 -11.80 -1.41
N SER A 100 3.01 -12.32 -2.33
CA SER A 100 2.55 -12.99 -3.54
C SER A 100 1.71 -12.09 -4.45
N VAL A 101 2.11 -10.83 -4.59
CA VAL A 101 1.44 -9.87 -5.48
C VAL A 101 2.33 -9.43 -6.65
N TRP A 102 3.55 -9.94 -6.74
CA TRP A 102 4.42 -9.73 -7.90
C TRP A 102 4.11 -10.82 -8.92
N LYS A 103 3.36 -10.48 -9.96
CA LYS A 103 2.74 -11.45 -10.86
C LYS A 103 3.06 -11.18 -12.31
N GLU A 104 3.03 -12.25 -13.12
CA GLU A 104 3.08 -12.12 -14.56
C GLU A 104 1.74 -11.58 -15.07
N LYS A 105 1.80 -10.53 -15.87
CA LYS A 105 0.65 -9.90 -16.51
C LYS A 105 0.82 -9.98 -18.03
N SER A 106 -0.29 -9.86 -18.76
CA SER A 106 -0.27 -9.85 -20.21
C SER A 106 -1.02 -8.64 -20.73
N MET A 107 -0.44 -7.96 -21.74
CA MET A 107 -1.09 -6.84 -22.43
C MET A 107 -0.70 -6.90 -23.90
N TYR A 108 -1.71 -6.93 -24.78
CA TYR A 108 -1.48 -7.01 -26.23
C TYR A 108 -0.54 -8.16 -26.63
N GLY A 109 -0.69 -9.32 -25.97
CA GLY A 109 0.12 -10.50 -26.26
C GLY A 109 1.53 -10.49 -25.66
N LYS A 110 1.92 -9.40 -25.00
CA LYS A 110 3.21 -9.30 -24.33
C LYS A 110 3.07 -9.62 -22.85
N LYS A 111 3.97 -10.42 -22.32
CA LYS A 111 4.03 -10.76 -20.90
C LYS A 111 5.01 -9.85 -20.19
N TYR A 112 4.63 -9.40 -19.00
CA TYR A 112 5.51 -8.60 -18.15
C TYR A 112 5.18 -8.87 -16.69
N MET A 113 6.13 -8.58 -15.80
CA MET A 113 5.89 -8.70 -14.36
C MET A 113 5.35 -7.39 -13.82
N GLY A 114 4.40 -7.47 -12.92
CA GLY A 114 3.81 -6.28 -12.30
C GLY A 114 3.08 -6.60 -11.02
N ILE A 115 2.57 -5.56 -10.37
CA ILE A 115 1.83 -5.69 -9.12
C ILE A 115 0.37 -6.06 -9.40
N GLU A 116 -0.09 -7.13 -8.78
CA GLU A 116 -1.52 -7.43 -8.68
C GLU A 116 -2.08 -6.58 -7.55
N ARG A 117 -2.91 -5.59 -7.88
CA ARG A 117 -3.47 -4.67 -6.89
C ARG A 117 -4.15 -5.45 -5.77
N SER A 118 -3.66 -5.28 -4.55
CA SER A 118 -4.13 -6.04 -3.40
C SER A 118 -4.01 -5.22 -2.13
N THR A 119 -4.88 -5.47 -1.17
CA THR A 119 -4.84 -4.83 0.14
C THR A 119 -4.84 -5.89 1.22
N PHE A 120 -4.03 -5.68 2.24
CA PHE A 120 -3.89 -6.60 3.37
C PHE A 120 -4.12 -5.85 4.67
N LEU A 121 -4.92 -6.44 5.55
CA LEU A 121 -5.05 -5.96 6.93
C LEU A 121 -4.19 -6.84 7.81
N LEU A 122 -3.23 -6.24 8.48
CA LEU A 122 -2.38 -6.92 9.45
C LEU A 122 -2.82 -6.52 10.86
N ASP A 123 -2.83 -7.49 11.77
CA ASP A 123 -3.20 -7.23 13.16
C ASP A 123 -2.06 -6.57 13.93
N GLU A 124 -2.26 -6.33 15.22
CA GLU A 124 -1.29 -5.65 16.09
C GLU A 124 0.03 -6.41 16.23
N ASN A 125 0.05 -7.68 15.88
CA ASN A 125 1.25 -8.52 15.90
C ASN A 125 1.88 -8.67 14.52
N GLY A 126 1.37 -7.96 13.52
CA GLY A 126 1.87 -8.05 12.15
C GLY A 126 1.37 -9.26 11.38
N LYS A 127 0.40 -9.99 11.91
CA LYS A 127 -0.15 -11.18 11.25
C LYS A 127 -1.30 -10.79 10.32
N LEU A 128 -1.42 -11.52 9.22
CA LEU A 128 -2.48 -11.30 8.25
C LEU A 128 -3.85 -11.62 8.87
N GLU A 129 -4.73 -10.62 8.89
CA GLU A 129 -6.09 -10.77 9.38
C GLU A 129 -7.10 -10.88 8.24
N LYS A 130 -6.92 -10.11 7.19
CA LYS A 130 -7.84 -10.06 6.04
C LYS A 130 -7.09 -9.67 4.79
N GLU A 131 -7.47 -10.22 3.64
CA GLU A 131 -6.88 -9.80 2.38
C GLU A 131 -7.96 -9.56 1.32
N TRP A 132 -7.67 -8.61 0.44
CA TRP A 132 -8.46 -8.32 -0.76
C TRP A 132 -7.51 -8.39 -1.93
N ARG A 133 -7.72 -9.35 -2.82
CA ARG A 133 -6.86 -9.53 -4.00
C ARG A 133 -7.57 -9.11 -5.27
N LYS A 134 -6.82 -8.78 -6.30
CA LYS A 134 -7.35 -8.31 -7.60
C LYS A 134 -8.36 -7.20 -7.39
N VAL A 135 -7.95 -6.20 -6.63
CA VAL A 135 -8.79 -5.10 -6.19
C VAL A 135 -9.26 -4.27 -7.38
N LYS A 136 -10.56 -3.97 -7.40
CA LYS A 136 -11.14 -2.93 -8.26
C LYS A 136 -11.24 -1.68 -7.41
N VAL A 137 -10.72 -0.57 -7.92
CA VAL A 137 -10.58 0.66 -7.13
C VAL A 137 -11.92 1.21 -6.68
N GLN A 138 -12.93 1.20 -7.56
CA GLN A 138 -14.24 1.75 -7.22
C GLN A 138 -14.87 1.02 -6.04
N GLY A 139 -15.14 1.76 -4.96
CA GLY A 139 -15.78 1.21 -3.77
C GLY A 139 -14.87 0.42 -2.83
N HIS A 140 -13.57 0.30 -3.17
CA HIS A 140 -12.66 -0.54 -2.38
C HIS A 140 -12.43 0.01 -0.97
N VAL A 141 -12.17 1.32 -0.85
CA VAL A 141 -11.94 1.92 0.48
C VAL A 141 -13.18 1.81 1.36
N ASP A 142 -14.37 1.95 0.78
CA ASP A 142 -15.63 1.73 1.51
C ASP A 142 -15.74 0.29 1.99
N GLU A 143 -15.32 -0.66 1.18
CA GLU A 143 -15.30 -2.08 1.55
C GLU A 143 -14.36 -2.33 2.72
N VAL A 144 -13.17 -1.73 2.70
CA VAL A 144 -12.19 -1.83 3.79
C VAL A 144 -12.77 -1.23 5.06
N LEU A 145 -13.34 -0.03 4.97
CA LEU A 145 -13.98 0.63 6.13
C LEU A 145 -15.13 -0.21 6.68
N GLY A 146 -15.94 -0.80 5.81
CA GLY A 146 -17.03 -1.66 6.23
C GLY A 146 -16.55 -2.87 7.04
N TYR A 147 -15.43 -3.45 6.64
CA TYR A 147 -14.82 -4.55 7.39
C TYR A 147 -14.32 -4.07 8.76
N LEU A 148 -13.61 -2.92 8.78
CA LEU A 148 -13.02 -2.39 10.02
C LEU A 148 -14.05 -1.95 11.05
N THR A 149 -15.24 -1.58 10.60
CA THR A 149 -16.29 -1.04 11.48
C THR A 149 -17.42 -2.03 11.79
N LYS A 150 -17.20 -3.30 11.49
CA LYS A 150 -18.18 -4.35 11.81
C LYS A 150 -18.53 -4.38 13.28
#